data_6bca855554834ad15ef5622b66a63695
#
_entry.id   6bca855554834ad15ef5622b66a63695
#
_cell.length_a   1.000
_cell.length_b   1.000
_cell.length_c   1.000
_cell.angle_alpha   90.00
_cell.angle_beta   90.00
_cell.angle_gamma   90.00
#
_symmetry.space_group_name_H-M   'P 1'
#
loop_
_entity.id
_entity.type
_entity.pdbx_description
1 polymer ?
#
loop_
_entity_poly.entity_id
_entity_poly.type
_entity_poly.pdbx_seq_one_letter_code
_entity_poly.pdbx_strand_id
1 'polypeptide(L)'
;MVKAKIIAIANQKGGVGKTTTAVNLAAALAILEKKILLVDADPQANATSGLGIDVKSQRLGTYQLLEHTAKTNDTILTTNTPNLDIVPSHIDLVASEIELIDKKNREYMLKKALDPVVNLYDYIIIDCAPSLGLITLNALSAADSLVIPIQCEYFALEGLGKLLNTIKSVQKIHNKNLDIEGLLLTMYDSRLRLSNQVVEEVRKHFGKMVFRTIIQRNIRLSEAPSFGENIIDYDATSRGAKNYLSLANEILKKKKKQTVDG
;
A
#
# COMPACT_ATOMS: atom_id res chain seq x y z
N MET A 1 14.05 -5.28 -19.73
CA MET A 1 13.13 -5.71 -18.64
C MET A 1 12.21 -4.53 -18.34
N VAL A 2 10.96 -4.77 -18.07
CA VAL A 2 9.98 -3.71 -17.74
C VAL A 2 10.15 -3.36 -16.27
N LYS A 3 10.32 -2.09 -15.96
CA LYS A 3 10.39 -1.57 -14.58
C LYS A 3 9.12 -1.90 -13.80
N ALA A 4 9.23 -2.29 -12.53
CA ALA A 4 8.10 -2.49 -11.64
C ALA A 4 7.24 -1.22 -11.56
N LYS A 5 5.93 -1.39 -11.48
CA LYS A 5 5.03 -0.30 -11.08
C LYS A 5 5.00 -0.20 -9.56
N ILE A 6 5.38 0.96 -9.02
CA ILE A 6 5.41 1.22 -7.58
C ILE A 6 4.08 1.86 -7.17
N ILE A 7 3.35 1.20 -6.27
CA ILE A 7 2.04 1.65 -5.77
C ILE A 7 2.12 1.88 -4.25
N ALA A 8 1.93 3.10 -3.79
CA ALA A 8 1.80 3.39 -2.37
C ALA A 8 0.34 3.21 -1.91
N ILE A 9 0.15 2.68 -0.71
CA ILE A 9 -1.17 2.59 -0.06
C ILE A 9 -1.18 3.58 1.11
N ALA A 10 -1.82 4.72 0.95
CA ALA A 10 -1.76 5.77 1.96
C ALA A 10 -3.11 6.42 2.23
N ASN A 11 -3.32 6.80 3.48
CA ASN A 11 -4.37 7.68 3.97
C ASN A 11 -3.96 8.20 5.35
N GLN A 12 -4.25 9.48 5.64
CA GLN A 12 -3.97 10.11 6.95
C GLN A 12 -4.80 9.50 8.09
N LYS A 13 -6.01 9.01 7.79
CA LYS A 13 -6.89 8.40 8.78
C LYS A 13 -6.38 7.01 9.17
N GLY A 14 -6.22 6.76 10.46
CA GLY A 14 -5.97 5.42 11.01
C GLY A 14 -7.18 4.50 10.81
N GLY A 15 -6.95 3.18 10.76
CA GLY A 15 -8.03 2.19 10.76
C GLY A 15 -8.84 2.09 9.46
N VAL A 16 -8.44 2.72 8.34
CA VAL A 16 -9.17 2.65 7.06
C VAL A 16 -8.84 1.42 6.21
N GLY A 17 -7.98 0.54 6.70
CA GLY A 17 -7.57 -0.69 6.00
C GLY A 17 -6.39 -0.51 5.06
N LYS A 18 -5.43 0.40 5.34
CA LYS A 18 -4.18 0.56 4.56
C LYS A 18 -3.38 -0.74 4.52
N THR A 19 -2.91 -1.20 5.67
CA THR A 19 -2.12 -2.44 5.81
C THR A 19 -2.87 -3.65 5.29
N THR A 20 -4.17 -3.77 5.63
CA THR A 20 -5.03 -4.84 5.10
C THR A 20 -5.05 -4.81 3.57
N THR A 21 -5.12 -3.61 2.97
CA THR A 21 -5.10 -3.46 1.50
C THR A 21 -3.72 -3.77 0.94
N ALA A 22 -2.64 -3.27 1.54
CA ALA A 22 -1.28 -3.52 1.07
C ALA A 22 -0.95 -5.01 1.03
N VAL A 23 -1.17 -5.71 2.15
CA VAL A 23 -0.91 -7.16 2.28
C VAL A 23 -1.76 -7.97 1.30
N ASN A 24 -3.08 -7.75 1.30
CA ASN A 24 -3.99 -8.61 0.52
C ASN A 24 -4.01 -8.27 -0.98
N LEU A 25 -3.72 -7.03 -1.37
CA LEU A 25 -3.49 -6.68 -2.78
C LEU A 25 -2.19 -7.29 -3.28
N ALA A 26 -1.10 -7.22 -2.49
CA ALA A 26 0.18 -7.83 -2.82
C ALA A 26 0.02 -9.35 -3.01
N ALA A 27 -0.63 -10.04 -2.07
CA ALA A 27 -0.92 -11.46 -2.17
C ALA A 27 -1.80 -11.79 -3.38
N ALA A 28 -2.87 -11.02 -3.63
CA ALA A 28 -3.75 -11.24 -4.78
C ALA A 28 -3.02 -11.08 -6.12
N LEU A 29 -2.12 -10.10 -6.25
CA LEU A 29 -1.29 -9.94 -7.45
C LEU A 29 -0.29 -11.10 -7.59
N ALA A 30 0.31 -11.57 -6.49
CA ALA A 30 1.24 -12.70 -6.48
C ALA A 30 0.57 -14.01 -6.92
N ILE A 31 -0.66 -14.28 -6.45
CA ILE A 31 -1.48 -15.43 -6.90
C ILE A 31 -1.83 -15.33 -8.39
N LEU A 32 -1.95 -14.10 -8.93
CA LEU A 32 -2.12 -13.84 -10.37
C LEU A 32 -0.76 -13.83 -11.12
N GLU A 33 0.23 -14.55 -10.60
CA GLU A 33 1.55 -14.79 -11.21
C GLU A 33 2.37 -13.52 -11.48
N LYS A 34 2.20 -12.48 -10.64
CA LYS A 34 3.08 -11.31 -10.66
C LYS A 34 4.14 -11.43 -9.57
N LYS A 35 5.37 -11.02 -9.88
CA LYS A 35 6.44 -10.90 -8.88
C LYS A 35 6.24 -9.62 -8.09
N ILE A 36 6.02 -9.74 -6.79
CA ILE A 36 5.63 -8.63 -5.91
C ILE A 36 6.66 -8.44 -4.81
N LEU A 37 7.05 -7.18 -4.59
CA LEU A 37 7.73 -6.75 -3.37
C LEU A 37 6.76 -5.89 -2.55
N LEU A 38 6.48 -6.30 -1.33
CA LEU A 38 5.81 -5.48 -0.33
C LEU A 38 6.87 -4.74 0.50
N VAL A 39 6.75 -3.43 0.64
CA VAL A 39 7.60 -2.63 1.53
C VAL A 39 6.75 -2.14 2.69
N ASP A 40 7.03 -2.62 3.89
CA ASP A 40 6.37 -2.14 5.10
C ASP A 40 7.05 -0.85 5.56
N ALA A 41 6.38 0.29 5.35
CA ALA A 41 6.85 1.62 5.72
C ALA A 41 6.07 2.21 6.90
N ASP A 42 5.48 1.35 7.74
CA ASP A 42 4.87 1.73 9.02
C ASP A 42 5.74 1.23 10.18
N PRO A 43 6.19 2.09 11.10
CA PRO A 43 6.94 1.66 12.29
C PRO A 43 6.20 0.64 13.17
N GLN A 44 4.89 0.54 13.04
CA GLN A 44 4.10 -0.47 13.76
C GLN A 44 4.31 -1.89 13.21
N ALA A 45 4.94 -2.05 12.04
CA ALA A 45 5.27 -3.32 11.40
C ALA A 45 4.09 -4.30 11.26
N ASN A 46 2.89 -3.74 11.02
CA ASN A 46 1.66 -4.55 10.92
C ASN A 46 1.61 -5.39 9.65
N ALA A 47 2.19 -4.94 8.53
CA ALA A 47 2.28 -5.75 7.32
C ALA A 47 3.28 -6.90 7.51
N THR A 48 4.38 -6.64 8.20
CA THR A 48 5.42 -7.62 8.53
C THR A 48 4.87 -8.74 9.41
N SER A 49 4.28 -8.39 10.57
CA SER A 49 3.69 -9.37 11.48
C SER A 49 2.48 -10.09 10.88
N GLY A 50 1.67 -9.37 10.09
CA GLY A 50 0.50 -9.93 9.40
C GLY A 50 0.81 -10.97 8.33
N LEU A 51 2.08 -11.07 7.89
CA LEU A 51 2.59 -12.14 7.01
C LEU A 51 3.41 -13.20 7.76
N GLY A 52 3.29 -13.27 9.09
CA GLY A 52 3.91 -14.30 9.93
C GLY A 52 5.41 -14.09 10.17
N ILE A 53 5.95 -12.91 9.87
CA ILE A 53 7.36 -12.62 10.10
C ILE A 53 7.54 -12.10 11.53
N ASP A 54 8.44 -12.72 12.28
CA ASP A 54 8.78 -12.26 13.63
C ASP A 54 9.58 -10.96 13.56
N VAL A 55 8.91 -9.86 13.86
CA VAL A 55 9.48 -8.51 13.83
C VAL A 55 10.70 -8.38 14.73
N LYS A 56 10.71 -9.06 15.89
CA LYS A 56 11.82 -8.94 16.88
C LYS A 56 13.09 -9.61 16.41
N SER A 57 13.02 -10.59 15.54
CA SER A 57 14.17 -11.29 14.97
C SER A 57 14.80 -10.55 13.79
N GLN A 58 14.09 -9.59 13.18
CA GLN A 58 14.58 -8.86 12.02
C GLN A 58 15.46 -7.70 12.42
N ARG A 59 16.66 -7.65 11.84
CA ARG A 59 17.64 -6.57 12.06
C ARG A 59 17.78 -5.64 10.85
N LEU A 60 17.33 -6.07 9.69
CA LEU A 60 17.40 -5.33 8.45
C LEU A 60 15.98 -5.13 7.90
N GLY A 61 15.66 -3.92 7.48
CA GLY A 61 14.36 -3.58 6.96
C GLY A 61 14.29 -2.16 6.40
N THR A 62 13.10 -1.60 6.36
CA THR A 62 12.84 -0.26 5.79
C THR A 62 13.65 0.84 6.47
N TYR A 63 13.94 0.73 7.77
CA TYR A 63 14.82 1.67 8.46
C TYR A 63 16.21 1.72 7.82
N GLN A 64 16.87 0.57 7.67
CA GLN A 64 18.21 0.49 7.08
C GLN A 64 18.21 0.90 5.59
N LEU A 65 17.10 0.70 4.87
CA LEU A 65 16.95 1.21 3.51
C LEU A 65 16.93 2.73 3.47
N LEU A 66 16.17 3.37 4.33
CA LEU A 66 16.09 4.84 4.42
C LEU A 66 17.40 5.47 4.84
N GLU A 67 18.10 4.82 5.77
CA GLU A 67 19.42 5.27 6.24
C GLU A 67 20.58 4.93 5.28
N HIS A 68 20.33 4.09 4.24
CA HIS A 68 21.34 3.53 3.34
C HIS A 68 22.48 2.80 4.06
N THR A 69 22.14 2.12 5.18
CA THR A 69 23.09 1.33 5.98
C THR A 69 23.12 -0.15 5.58
N ALA A 70 22.17 -0.60 4.75
CA ALA A 70 22.12 -1.94 4.18
C ALA A 70 21.85 -1.89 2.67
N LYS A 71 22.28 -2.95 1.95
CA LYS A 71 21.90 -3.15 0.55
C LYS A 71 20.44 -3.64 0.50
N THR A 72 19.69 -3.20 -0.49
CA THR A 72 18.28 -3.57 -0.63
C THR A 72 18.05 -5.07 -0.69
N ASN A 73 18.88 -5.81 -1.42
CA ASN A 73 18.77 -7.26 -1.50
C ASN A 73 18.91 -7.96 -0.14
N ASP A 74 19.68 -7.38 0.78
CA ASP A 74 19.93 -7.97 2.10
C ASP A 74 18.74 -7.74 3.07
N THR A 75 17.83 -6.81 2.73
CA THR A 75 16.63 -6.50 3.52
C THR A 75 15.38 -7.26 3.06
N ILE A 76 15.44 -7.94 1.92
CA ILE A 76 14.30 -8.63 1.32
C ILE A 76 14.16 -10.02 1.93
N LEU A 77 12.98 -10.34 2.41
CA LEU A 77 12.60 -11.66 2.92
C LEU A 77 11.54 -12.29 2.01
N THR A 78 11.66 -13.59 1.79
CA THR A 78 10.60 -14.37 1.15
C THR A 78 9.47 -14.60 2.14
N THR A 79 8.24 -14.59 1.65
CA THR A 79 7.06 -14.95 2.45
C THR A 79 6.60 -16.39 2.15
N ASN A 80 5.61 -16.87 2.89
CA ASN A 80 4.98 -18.17 2.61
C ASN A 80 4.13 -18.16 1.33
N THR A 81 3.75 -16.96 0.84
CA THR A 81 2.98 -16.80 -0.40
C THR A 81 3.93 -16.76 -1.60
N PRO A 82 3.81 -17.68 -2.57
CA PRO A 82 4.65 -17.69 -3.77
C PRO A 82 4.59 -16.34 -4.52
N ASN A 83 5.73 -15.90 -5.05
CA ASN A 83 5.89 -14.63 -5.78
C ASN A 83 5.69 -13.36 -4.93
N LEU A 84 5.61 -13.46 -3.61
CA LEU A 84 5.51 -12.31 -2.70
C LEU A 84 6.72 -12.29 -1.77
N ASP A 85 7.54 -11.26 -1.92
CA ASP A 85 8.62 -10.92 -1.01
C ASP A 85 8.26 -9.66 -0.22
N ILE A 86 8.96 -9.43 0.90
CA ILE A 86 8.74 -8.27 1.76
C ILE A 86 10.07 -7.65 2.22
N VAL A 87 10.11 -6.31 2.27
CA VAL A 87 11.02 -5.56 3.13
C VAL A 87 10.30 -5.30 4.44
N PRO A 88 10.74 -5.90 5.56
CA PRO A 88 10.06 -5.78 6.85
C PRO A 88 10.26 -4.39 7.46
N SER A 89 9.39 -4.04 8.39
CA SER A 89 9.52 -2.87 9.25
C SER A 89 9.83 -3.26 10.70
N HIS A 90 10.30 -2.27 11.45
CA HIS A 90 10.53 -2.36 12.89
C HIS A 90 10.25 -1.00 13.53
N ILE A 91 10.04 -0.97 14.85
CA ILE A 91 9.76 0.28 15.59
C ILE A 91 10.90 1.32 15.44
N ASP A 92 12.12 0.86 15.21
CA ASP A 92 13.28 1.75 15.00
C ASP A 92 13.10 2.66 13.77
N LEU A 93 12.19 2.32 12.83
CA LEU A 93 11.87 3.16 11.70
C LEU A 93 11.39 4.56 12.12
N VAL A 94 10.86 4.73 13.34
CA VAL A 94 10.51 6.05 13.90
C VAL A 94 11.73 6.98 13.93
N ALA A 95 12.93 6.45 14.17
CA ALA A 95 14.15 7.25 14.22
C ALA A 95 14.45 7.96 12.90
N SER A 96 14.07 7.38 11.76
CA SER A 96 14.24 8.01 10.44
C SER A 96 13.51 9.35 10.29
N GLU A 97 12.41 9.59 11.03
CA GLU A 97 11.73 10.90 11.03
C GLU A 97 12.64 12.03 11.58
N ILE A 98 13.63 11.70 12.40
CA ILE A 98 14.57 12.64 13.01
C ILE A 98 15.91 12.60 12.26
N GLU A 99 16.46 11.41 12.03
CA GLU A 99 17.82 11.22 11.50
C GLU A 99 17.96 11.66 10.04
N LEU A 100 16.86 11.63 9.28
CA LEU A 100 16.85 12.11 7.90
C LEU A 100 16.73 13.64 7.78
N ILE A 101 16.41 14.39 8.86
CA ILE A 101 16.13 15.84 8.78
C ILE A 101 17.26 16.61 8.09
N ASP A 102 18.50 16.31 8.42
CA ASP A 102 19.68 17.02 7.91
C ASP A 102 20.26 16.40 6.62
N LYS A 103 19.70 15.29 6.14
CA LYS A 103 20.19 14.63 4.93
C LYS A 103 19.72 15.36 3.67
N LYS A 104 20.63 15.57 2.72
CA LYS A 104 20.27 16.09 1.39
C LYS A 104 19.40 15.07 0.64
N ASN A 105 18.36 15.57 -0.02
CA ASN A 105 17.38 14.74 -0.79
C ASN A 105 16.72 13.66 0.08
N ARG A 106 16.49 13.96 1.35
CA ARG A 106 15.87 13.07 2.34
C ARG A 106 14.51 12.51 1.91
N GLU A 107 13.81 13.20 1.03
CA GLU A 107 12.51 12.78 0.50
C GLU A 107 12.62 11.68 -0.58
N TYR A 108 13.83 11.36 -1.03
CA TYR A 108 14.10 10.41 -2.12
C TYR A 108 14.92 9.20 -1.69
N MET A 109 15.12 8.99 -0.38
CA MET A 109 15.96 7.92 0.13
C MET A 109 15.38 6.55 -0.24
N LEU A 110 14.06 6.34 -0.03
CA LEU A 110 13.40 5.10 -0.42
C LEU A 110 13.44 4.85 -1.94
N LYS A 111 13.24 5.90 -2.74
CA LYS A 111 13.33 5.80 -4.20
C LYS A 111 14.69 5.27 -4.65
N LYS A 112 15.78 5.84 -4.11
CA LYS A 112 17.15 5.40 -4.40
C LYS A 112 17.41 3.98 -3.92
N ALA A 113 16.90 3.64 -2.74
CA ALA A 113 17.04 2.30 -2.19
C ALA A 113 16.36 1.23 -3.06
N LEU A 114 15.22 1.55 -3.67
CA LEU A 114 14.48 0.61 -4.52
C LEU A 114 15.04 0.47 -5.96
N ASP A 115 15.84 1.42 -6.43
CA ASP A 115 16.41 1.40 -7.80
C ASP A 115 17.13 0.07 -8.17
N PRO A 116 17.95 -0.57 -7.29
CA PRO A 116 18.62 -1.82 -7.62
C PRO A 116 17.69 -3.01 -7.88
N VAL A 117 16.48 -2.99 -7.31
CA VAL A 117 15.55 -4.12 -7.33
C VAL A 117 14.32 -3.89 -8.22
N VAL A 118 14.13 -2.67 -8.71
CA VAL A 118 12.92 -2.28 -9.45
C VAL A 118 12.68 -3.10 -10.72
N ASN A 119 13.70 -3.72 -11.30
CA ASN A 119 13.58 -4.56 -12.49
C ASN A 119 13.42 -6.06 -12.16
N LEU A 120 13.40 -6.44 -10.88
CA LEU A 120 13.23 -7.82 -10.41
C LEU A 120 11.76 -8.18 -10.18
N TYR A 121 10.89 -7.17 -10.05
CA TYR A 121 9.47 -7.29 -9.72
C TYR A 121 8.58 -6.71 -10.81
N ASP A 122 7.32 -7.15 -10.84
CA ASP A 122 6.26 -6.55 -11.68
C ASP A 122 5.59 -5.36 -10.97
N TYR A 123 5.47 -5.46 -9.63
CA TYR A 123 4.92 -4.42 -8.77
C TYR A 123 5.70 -4.33 -7.46
N ILE A 124 5.82 -3.11 -6.95
CA ILE A 124 6.26 -2.84 -5.58
C ILE A 124 5.10 -2.14 -4.88
N ILE A 125 4.61 -2.73 -3.80
CA ILE A 125 3.53 -2.16 -2.98
C ILE A 125 4.16 -1.58 -1.71
N ILE A 126 3.84 -0.33 -1.37
CA ILE A 126 4.37 0.33 -0.16
C ILE A 126 3.21 0.53 0.81
N ASP A 127 3.24 -0.12 1.98
CA ASP A 127 2.29 0.14 3.08
C ASP A 127 2.74 1.35 3.88
N CYS A 128 1.94 2.41 3.90
CA CYS A 128 2.29 3.66 4.55
C CYS A 128 1.65 3.80 5.93
N ALA A 129 2.41 4.40 6.86
CA ALA A 129 1.89 4.83 8.16
C ALA A 129 0.72 5.83 8.02
N PRO A 130 -0.13 5.99 9.07
CA PRO A 130 -1.24 6.95 9.06
C PRO A 130 -0.81 8.40 9.27
N SER A 131 0.46 8.71 9.07
CA SER A 131 1.03 10.05 9.15
C SER A 131 1.43 10.55 7.76
N LEU A 132 1.58 11.87 7.59
CA LEU A 132 2.22 12.46 6.42
C LEU A 132 3.63 12.97 6.77
N GLY A 133 4.34 12.21 7.62
CA GLY A 133 5.74 12.46 7.96
C GLY A 133 6.71 12.16 6.83
N LEU A 134 7.98 12.24 7.11
CA LEU A 134 9.06 12.07 6.13
C LEU A 134 9.09 10.66 5.53
N ILE A 135 8.73 9.63 6.31
CA ILE A 135 8.63 8.24 5.83
C ILE A 135 7.55 8.14 4.74
N THR A 136 6.35 8.66 5.00
CA THR A 136 5.27 8.66 4.00
C THR A 136 5.63 9.52 2.79
N LEU A 137 6.30 10.64 2.97
CA LEU A 137 6.78 11.46 1.86
C LEU A 137 7.79 10.70 0.99
N ASN A 138 8.67 9.91 1.59
CA ASN A 138 9.56 8.99 0.87
C ASN A 138 8.80 7.97 0.03
N ALA A 139 7.76 7.36 0.60
CA ALA A 139 6.90 6.42 -0.11
C ALA A 139 6.22 7.08 -1.33
N LEU A 140 5.63 8.27 -1.16
CA LEU A 140 4.97 9.01 -2.23
C LEU A 140 5.96 9.53 -3.29
N SER A 141 7.20 9.87 -2.89
CA SER A 141 8.26 10.30 -3.82
C SER A 141 8.80 9.14 -4.65
N ALA A 142 8.75 7.91 -4.13
CA ALA A 142 9.14 6.69 -4.84
C ALA A 142 8.04 6.12 -5.73
N ALA A 143 6.77 6.35 -5.39
CA ALA A 143 5.63 5.73 -6.05
C ALA A 143 5.34 6.29 -7.45
N ASP A 144 4.88 5.43 -8.36
CA ASP A 144 4.28 5.84 -9.64
C ASP A 144 2.80 6.21 -9.44
N SER A 145 2.11 5.52 -8.53
CA SER A 145 0.71 5.79 -8.25
C SER A 145 0.32 5.47 -6.80
N LEU A 146 -0.87 5.95 -6.40
CA LEU A 146 -1.39 5.87 -5.05
C LEU A 146 -2.77 5.23 -5.02
N VAL A 147 -2.96 4.18 -4.23
CA VAL A 147 -4.27 3.67 -3.81
C VAL A 147 -4.64 4.32 -2.48
N ILE A 148 -5.85 4.88 -2.41
CA ILE A 148 -6.37 5.56 -1.21
C ILE A 148 -7.54 4.75 -0.65
N PRO A 149 -7.33 3.92 0.39
CA PRO A 149 -8.42 3.26 1.09
C PRO A 149 -9.29 4.27 1.83
N ILE A 150 -10.61 4.17 1.66
CA ILE A 150 -11.61 5.06 2.26
C ILE A 150 -12.65 4.20 2.97
N GLN A 151 -12.73 4.29 4.28
CA GLN A 151 -13.76 3.63 5.05
C GLN A 151 -15.13 4.25 4.78
N CYS A 152 -16.17 3.41 4.57
CA CYS A 152 -17.53 3.86 4.29
C CYS A 152 -18.23 4.41 5.56
N GLU A 153 -17.72 5.53 6.11
CA GLU A 153 -18.19 6.23 7.30
C GLU A 153 -18.36 7.74 7.06
N TYR A 154 -19.07 8.42 7.96
CA TYR A 154 -19.52 9.82 7.83
C TYR A 154 -18.40 10.81 7.46
N PHE A 155 -17.23 10.72 8.09
CA PHE A 155 -16.13 11.66 7.85
C PHE A 155 -15.22 11.30 6.65
N ALA A 156 -15.65 10.37 5.80
CA ALA A 156 -14.83 9.88 4.67
C ALA A 156 -14.43 11.00 3.70
N LEU A 157 -15.36 11.89 3.35
CA LEU A 157 -15.16 12.95 2.35
C LEU A 157 -14.30 14.11 2.87
N GLU A 158 -14.45 14.49 4.14
CA GLU A 158 -13.67 15.59 4.72
C GLU A 158 -12.16 15.25 4.74
N GLY A 159 -11.81 14.06 5.22
CA GLY A 159 -10.43 13.59 5.25
C GLY A 159 -9.82 13.44 3.85
N LEU A 160 -10.64 13.03 2.87
CA LEU A 160 -10.19 12.85 1.49
C LEU A 160 -9.79 14.19 0.83
N GLY A 161 -10.54 15.26 1.05
CA GLY A 161 -10.21 16.57 0.49
C GLY A 161 -8.83 17.09 0.97
N LYS A 162 -8.55 16.95 2.27
CA LYS A 162 -7.25 17.31 2.86
C LYS A 162 -6.11 16.48 2.27
N LEU A 163 -6.31 15.17 2.15
CA LEU A 163 -5.31 14.26 1.57
C LEU A 163 -5.02 14.61 0.10
N LEU A 164 -6.04 14.86 -0.72
CA LEU A 164 -5.86 15.23 -2.13
C LEU A 164 -5.06 16.53 -2.29
N ASN A 165 -5.25 17.51 -1.41
CA ASN A 165 -4.44 18.73 -1.40
C ASN A 165 -2.96 18.45 -1.07
N THR A 166 -2.71 17.54 -0.12
CA THR A 166 -1.34 17.11 0.20
C THR A 166 -0.70 16.38 -0.99
N ILE A 167 -1.43 15.49 -1.66
CA ILE A 167 -0.94 14.79 -2.86
C ILE A 167 -0.56 15.79 -3.96
N LYS A 168 -1.38 16.81 -4.20
CA LYS A 168 -1.06 17.90 -5.15
C LYS A 168 0.24 18.63 -4.78
N SER A 169 0.48 18.86 -3.50
CA SER A 169 1.74 19.46 -3.03
C SER A 169 2.93 18.53 -3.29
N VAL A 170 2.80 17.24 -3.03
CA VAL A 170 3.83 16.24 -3.35
C VAL A 170 4.10 16.19 -4.85
N GLN A 171 3.05 16.16 -5.68
CA GLN A 171 3.17 16.20 -7.14
C GLN A 171 3.94 17.46 -7.61
N LYS A 172 3.65 18.62 -7.03
CA LYS A 172 4.30 19.87 -7.42
C LYS A 172 5.77 19.92 -7.04
N ILE A 173 6.15 19.41 -5.87
CA ILE A 173 7.46 19.62 -5.26
C ILE A 173 8.39 18.42 -5.44
N HIS A 174 7.87 17.21 -5.23
CA HIS A 174 8.70 16.01 -5.08
C HIS A 174 8.53 14.97 -6.20
N ASN A 175 7.29 14.74 -6.68
CA ASN A 175 7.02 13.70 -7.67
C ASN A 175 5.94 14.11 -8.66
N LYS A 176 6.33 14.78 -9.73
CA LYS A 176 5.41 15.28 -10.78
C LYS A 176 4.60 14.17 -11.48
N ASN A 177 5.12 12.95 -11.47
CA ASN A 177 4.51 11.80 -12.15
C ASN A 177 3.64 10.96 -11.22
N LEU A 178 3.54 11.30 -9.93
CA LEU A 178 2.67 10.57 -9.00
C LEU A 178 1.22 10.70 -9.47
N ASP A 179 0.58 9.57 -9.75
CA ASP A 179 -0.83 9.51 -10.14
C ASP A 179 -1.69 8.90 -9.02
N ILE A 180 -3.00 9.05 -9.12
CA ILE A 180 -3.96 8.36 -8.24
C ILE A 180 -4.42 7.09 -8.95
N GLU A 181 -3.94 5.92 -8.48
CA GLU A 181 -4.39 4.62 -8.99
C GLU A 181 -5.89 4.44 -8.80
N GLY A 182 -6.37 4.83 -7.63
CA GLY A 182 -7.79 4.89 -7.35
C GLY A 182 -8.13 5.04 -5.88
N LEU A 183 -9.39 5.43 -5.66
CA LEU A 183 -10.03 5.48 -4.34
C LEU A 183 -10.68 4.13 -4.09
N LEU A 184 -10.28 3.44 -3.02
CA LEU A 184 -10.79 2.12 -2.65
C LEU A 184 -11.75 2.23 -1.47
N LEU A 185 -13.02 1.99 -1.70
CA LEU A 185 -14.02 1.93 -0.64
C LEU A 185 -13.84 0.65 0.18
N THR A 186 -13.68 0.79 1.50
CA THR A 186 -13.38 -0.31 2.42
C THR A 186 -14.43 -0.42 3.53
N MET A 187 -14.47 -1.58 4.18
CA MET A 187 -15.36 -1.88 5.31
C MET A 187 -16.84 -1.59 5.00
N TYR A 188 -17.21 -1.76 3.74
CA TYR A 188 -18.58 -1.53 3.30
C TYR A 188 -19.53 -2.59 3.87
N ASP A 189 -20.65 -2.14 4.40
CA ASP A 189 -21.76 -2.99 4.84
C ASP A 189 -23.05 -2.54 4.13
N SER A 190 -23.54 -3.38 3.22
CA SER A 190 -24.74 -3.09 2.41
C SER A 190 -26.03 -2.92 3.23
N ARG A 191 -26.05 -3.42 4.47
CA ARG A 191 -27.20 -3.32 5.39
C ARG A 191 -27.29 -1.92 6.01
N LEU A 192 -26.20 -1.16 6.00
CA LEU A 192 -26.14 0.17 6.62
C LEU A 192 -26.46 1.26 5.59
N ARG A 193 -27.52 2.03 5.86
CA ARG A 193 -27.89 3.17 5.01
C ARG A 193 -26.73 4.16 4.85
N LEU A 194 -26.00 4.43 5.93
CA LEU A 194 -24.85 5.33 5.89
C LEU A 194 -23.77 4.86 4.93
N SER A 195 -23.41 3.55 4.94
CA SER A 195 -22.41 3.01 4.01
C SER A 195 -22.83 3.21 2.56
N ASN A 196 -24.11 2.99 2.22
CA ASN A 196 -24.65 3.21 0.89
C ASN A 196 -24.56 4.69 0.48
N GLN A 197 -24.94 5.60 1.35
CA GLN A 197 -24.86 7.05 1.10
C GLN A 197 -23.41 7.50 0.86
N VAL A 198 -22.43 7.02 1.65
CA VAL A 198 -21.01 7.32 1.44
C VAL A 198 -20.53 6.82 0.09
N VAL A 199 -20.89 5.60 -0.32
CA VAL A 199 -20.55 5.06 -1.63
C VAL A 199 -21.08 5.93 -2.76
N GLU A 200 -22.34 6.34 -2.69
CA GLU A 200 -23.00 7.21 -3.68
C GLU A 200 -22.31 8.57 -3.77
N GLU A 201 -22.07 9.23 -2.63
CA GLU A 201 -21.42 10.55 -2.57
C GLU A 201 -19.97 10.49 -3.09
N VAL A 202 -19.16 9.49 -2.69
CA VAL A 202 -17.79 9.33 -3.19
C VAL A 202 -17.80 9.09 -4.70
N ARG A 203 -18.69 8.25 -5.21
CA ARG A 203 -18.81 8.01 -6.66
C ARG A 203 -19.29 9.23 -7.42
N LYS A 204 -20.23 10.00 -6.88
CA LYS A 204 -20.74 11.24 -7.48
C LYS A 204 -19.63 12.29 -7.63
N HIS A 205 -18.80 12.45 -6.60
CA HIS A 205 -17.76 13.49 -6.59
C HIS A 205 -16.48 13.09 -7.33
N PHE A 206 -16.10 11.81 -7.27
CA PHE A 206 -14.81 11.33 -7.79
C PHE A 206 -14.90 10.37 -8.98
N GLY A 207 -16.10 9.91 -9.33
CA GLY A 207 -16.41 9.23 -10.58
C GLY A 207 -15.41 8.13 -10.96
N LYS A 208 -14.68 8.35 -12.04
CA LYS A 208 -13.71 7.38 -12.60
C LYS A 208 -12.50 7.09 -11.70
N MET A 209 -12.23 7.94 -10.71
CA MET A 209 -11.15 7.71 -9.75
C MET A 209 -11.50 6.61 -8.73
N VAL A 210 -12.78 6.28 -8.56
CA VAL A 210 -13.23 5.25 -7.61
C VAL A 210 -13.15 3.88 -8.26
N PHE A 211 -12.47 2.93 -7.59
CA PHE A 211 -12.49 1.54 -8.04
C PHE A 211 -13.91 1.01 -8.12
N ARG A 212 -14.18 0.16 -9.11
CA ARG A 212 -15.45 -0.58 -9.19
C ARG A 212 -15.57 -1.55 -8.04
N THR A 213 -14.45 -2.17 -7.68
CA THR A 213 -14.32 -3.09 -6.56
C THR A 213 -14.49 -2.33 -5.23
N ILE A 214 -15.29 -2.90 -4.33
CA ILE A 214 -15.49 -2.42 -2.96
C ILE A 214 -15.07 -3.55 -2.01
N ILE A 215 -14.29 -3.23 -0.98
CA ILE A 215 -13.93 -4.19 0.06
C ILE A 215 -15.02 -4.21 1.12
N GLN A 216 -15.75 -5.30 1.19
CA GLN A 216 -16.82 -5.49 2.17
C GLN A 216 -16.24 -5.76 3.56
N ARG A 217 -16.97 -5.34 4.60
CA ARG A 217 -16.64 -5.71 5.97
C ARG A 217 -16.66 -7.25 6.09
N ASN A 218 -15.54 -7.82 6.53
CA ASN A 218 -15.37 -9.26 6.63
C ASN A 218 -14.49 -9.58 7.84
N ILE A 219 -14.99 -10.40 8.76
CA ILE A 219 -14.31 -10.81 9.99
C ILE A 219 -13.02 -11.56 9.64
N ARG A 220 -13.01 -12.39 8.58
CA ARG A 220 -11.84 -13.16 8.15
C ARG A 220 -10.63 -12.27 7.82
N LEU A 221 -10.87 -11.04 7.28
CA LEU A 221 -9.81 -10.06 7.05
C LEU A 221 -9.16 -9.53 8.34
N SER A 222 -9.88 -9.58 9.46
CA SER A 222 -9.36 -9.17 10.76
C SER A 222 -8.69 -10.34 11.50
N GLU A 223 -9.11 -11.58 11.21
CA GLU A 223 -8.56 -12.80 11.82
C GLU A 223 -7.23 -13.22 11.17
N ALA A 224 -7.15 -13.19 9.84
CA ALA A 224 -6.00 -13.68 9.07
C ALA A 224 -4.63 -13.19 9.58
N PRO A 225 -4.43 -11.89 9.91
CA PRO A 225 -3.15 -11.40 10.43
C PRO A 225 -2.75 -12.04 11.78
N SER A 226 -3.71 -12.47 12.61
CA SER A 226 -3.39 -13.15 13.87
C SER A 226 -2.84 -14.57 13.69
N PHE A 227 -2.99 -15.12 12.48
CA PHE A 227 -2.39 -16.38 12.04
C PHE A 227 -1.13 -16.17 11.19
N GLY A 228 -0.73 -14.91 10.96
CA GLY A 228 0.41 -14.58 10.11
C GLY A 228 0.14 -14.86 8.62
N GLU A 229 -1.10 -14.78 8.19
CA GLU A 229 -1.54 -15.13 6.83
C GLU A 229 -2.28 -13.97 6.15
N ASN A 230 -2.12 -13.84 4.84
CA ASN A 230 -3.03 -13.02 4.05
C ASN A 230 -4.38 -13.72 3.89
N ILE A 231 -5.39 -12.99 3.44
CA ILE A 231 -6.76 -13.51 3.37
C ILE A 231 -6.92 -14.68 2.39
N ILE A 232 -6.09 -14.79 1.35
CA ILE A 232 -6.21 -15.85 0.34
C ILE A 232 -5.67 -17.16 0.89
N ASP A 233 -4.55 -17.11 1.63
CA ASP A 233 -3.98 -18.27 2.29
C ASP A 233 -4.85 -18.70 3.48
N TYR A 234 -5.43 -17.75 4.23
CA TYR A 234 -6.30 -18.02 5.37
C TYR A 234 -7.68 -18.58 4.98
N ASP A 235 -8.37 -17.94 4.02
CA ASP A 235 -9.70 -18.35 3.53
C ASP A 235 -9.93 -17.82 2.09
N ALA A 236 -9.47 -18.61 1.10
CA ALA A 236 -9.58 -18.27 -0.32
C ALA A 236 -11.05 -18.13 -0.80
N THR A 237 -12.01 -18.74 -0.07
CA THR A 237 -13.42 -18.70 -0.42
C THR A 237 -14.14 -17.48 0.12
N SER A 238 -13.53 -16.78 1.07
CA SER A 238 -14.10 -15.62 1.75
C SER A 238 -14.45 -14.48 0.78
N ARG A 239 -15.37 -13.62 1.22
CA ARG A 239 -15.67 -12.37 0.48
C ARG A 239 -14.44 -11.47 0.40
N GLY A 240 -13.62 -11.43 1.46
CA GLY A 240 -12.38 -10.67 1.49
C GLY A 240 -11.42 -11.09 0.40
N ALA A 241 -11.14 -12.38 0.26
CA ALA A 241 -10.30 -12.93 -0.80
C ALA A 241 -10.82 -12.57 -2.20
N LYS A 242 -12.11 -12.79 -2.46
CA LYS A 242 -12.76 -12.45 -3.73
C LYS A 242 -12.67 -10.96 -4.05
N ASN A 243 -12.85 -10.08 -3.04
CA ASN A 243 -12.75 -8.63 -3.24
C ASN A 243 -11.31 -8.23 -3.63
N TYR A 244 -10.27 -8.73 -2.95
CA TYR A 244 -8.88 -8.38 -3.29
C TYR A 244 -8.42 -8.98 -4.62
N LEU A 245 -8.85 -10.19 -4.99
CA LEU A 245 -8.64 -10.75 -6.34
C LEU A 245 -9.32 -9.88 -7.42
N SER A 246 -10.53 -9.37 -7.15
CA SER A 246 -11.22 -8.46 -8.07
C SER A 246 -10.48 -7.13 -8.21
N LEU A 247 -9.96 -6.57 -7.11
CA LEU A 247 -9.15 -5.35 -7.12
C LEU A 247 -7.85 -5.54 -7.91
N ALA A 248 -7.14 -6.64 -7.68
CA ALA A 248 -5.92 -6.97 -8.41
C ALA A 248 -6.19 -7.06 -9.92
N ASN A 249 -7.26 -7.76 -10.33
CA ASN A 249 -7.68 -7.82 -11.73
C ASN A 249 -8.05 -6.45 -12.31
N GLU A 250 -8.67 -5.56 -11.53
CA GLU A 250 -9.01 -4.20 -11.98
C GLU A 250 -7.74 -3.38 -12.23
N ILE A 251 -6.72 -3.48 -11.37
CA ILE A 251 -5.42 -2.82 -11.53
C ILE A 251 -4.67 -3.37 -12.76
N LEU A 252 -4.63 -4.69 -12.94
CA LEU A 252 -3.98 -5.31 -14.11
C LEU A 252 -4.60 -4.87 -15.44
N LYS A 253 -5.93 -4.72 -15.49
CA LYS A 253 -6.65 -4.24 -16.69
C LYS A 253 -6.34 -2.77 -17.00
N LYS A 254 -6.19 -1.91 -15.98
CA LYS A 254 -5.79 -0.50 -16.18
C LYS A 254 -4.41 -0.39 -16.81
N LYS A 255 -3.43 -1.17 -16.33
CA LYS A 255 -2.06 -1.20 -16.88
C LYS A 255 -2.06 -1.58 -18.37
N LYS A 256 -2.84 -2.60 -18.77
CA LYS A 256 -2.92 -3.03 -20.18
C LYS A 256 -3.47 -1.93 -21.10
N LYS A 257 -4.44 -1.14 -20.67
CA LYS A 257 -5.00 -0.03 -21.47
C LYS A 257 -3.97 1.08 -21.67
N GLN A 258 -3.23 1.47 -20.63
CA GLN A 258 -2.20 2.50 -20.73
C GLN A 258 -1.04 2.10 -21.67
N THR A 259 -0.78 0.80 -21.83
CA THR A 259 0.28 0.30 -22.73
C THR A 259 -0.18 0.19 -24.20
N VAL A 260 -1.49 0.21 -24.47
CA VAL A 260 -2.04 0.12 -25.84
C VAL A 260 -2.32 1.52 -26.41
N ASP A 261 -2.57 2.51 -25.56
CA ASP A 261 -2.92 3.88 -25.93
C ASP A 261 -1.70 4.85 -25.92
N GLY A 262 -0.49 4.37 -25.61
CA GLY A 262 0.78 5.11 -25.61
C GLY A 262 1.80 4.46 -26.55
#